data_8f6cd84b7227b909cdb417d8941e0256
#
_entry.id   8f6cd84b7227b909cdb417d8941e0256
#
_cell.length_a   1.000
_cell.length_b   1.000
_cell.length_c   1.000
_cell.angle_alpha   90.00
_cell.angle_beta   90.00
_cell.angle_gamma   90.00
#
_symmetry.space_group_name_H-M   'P 1'
#
loop_
_entity.id
_entity.type
_entity.pdbx_description
1 polymer ?
#
loop_
_entity_poly.entity_id
_entity_poly.type
_entity_poly.pdbx_seq_one_letter_code
_entity_poly.pdbx_strand_id
1 'polypeptide(L)'
;SDFLIEVDITPNRADACSHYGVARDLYAWLVQNGYETSLHRPSCDSFAVDNEDFPFEVEVVATEGCPRYCALSLTGCEVKESPEWLQDKLRVIGLRPINNIVDITNYVMMAYGQPLHCFDADMVAGKKVVVKTLPEGTPFVTLDGVEHKLSDKDLAICNAEEAMCIAGVFGGKGSGTYETTVNVLLESAYFN
;
A
#
# COMPACT_ATOMS: atom_id res chain seq x y z
N SER A 1 -10.90 18.73 18.07
CA SER A 1 -12.14 18.24 17.43
C SER A 1 -11.95 18.22 15.91
N ASP A 2 -12.40 17.16 15.26
CA ASP A 2 -12.34 17.00 13.80
C ASP A 2 -13.74 16.69 13.27
N PHE A 3 -13.93 16.73 11.96
CA PHE A 3 -15.20 16.42 11.32
C PHE A 3 -15.02 15.18 10.42
N LEU A 4 -15.93 14.23 10.56
CA LEU A 4 -16.09 13.11 9.63
C LEU A 4 -17.19 13.48 8.62
N ILE A 5 -16.87 13.38 7.34
CA ILE A 5 -17.84 13.58 6.26
C ILE A 5 -17.93 12.25 5.51
N GLU A 6 -19.10 11.65 5.54
CA GLU A 6 -19.39 10.45 4.75
C GLU A 6 -19.85 10.86 3.35
N VAL A 7 -19.19 10.31 2.34
CA VAL A 7 -19.47 10.58 0.93
C VAL A 7 -19.78 9.28 0.23
N ASP A 8 -20.95 9.17 -0.39
CA ASP A 8 -21.32 8.03 -1.22
C ASP A 8 -20.72 8.19 -2.62
N ILE A 9 -19.77 7.32 -2.95
CA ILE A 9 -19.09 7.32 -4.24
C ILE A 9 -19.65 6.21 -5.11
N THR A 10 -20.13 6.57 -6.30
CA THR A 10 -20.64 5.58 -7.25
C THR A 10 -19.52 4.67 -7.77
N PRO A 11 -19.78 3.37 -8.06
CA PRO A 11 -18.75 2.38 -8.42
C PRO A 11 -17.88 2.75 -9.63
N ASN A 12 -18.38 3.59 -10.53
CA ASN A 12 -17.66 4.04 -11.72
C ASN A 12 -16.68 5.21 -11.44
N ARG A 13 -16.60 5.68 -10.18
CA ARG A 13 -15.79 6.82 -9.78
C ARG A 13 -14.67 6.42 -8.82
N ALA A 14 -13.93 5.37 -9.17
CA ALA A 14 -12.75 4.92 -8.40
C ALA A 14 -11.71 6.05 -8.19
N ASP A 15 -11.64 7.01 -9.11
CA ASP A 15 -10.81 8.21 -9.01
C ASP A 15 -11.19 9.14 -7.85
N ALA A 16 -12.41 9.05 -7.35
CA ALA A 16 -12.91 9.82 -6.22
C ALA A 16 -12.81 9.08 -4.87
N CYS A 17 -12.40 7.80 -4.84
CA CYS A 17 -12.30 6.99 -3.62
C CYS A 17 -11.06 7.35 -2.78
N SER A 18 -10.91 8.62 -2.44
CA SER A 18 -9.87 9.11 -1.53
C SER A 18 -10.19 10.54 -1.10
N HIS A 19 -9.51 11.02 -0.05
CA HIS A 19 -9.65 12.42 0.38
C HIS A 19 -9.32 13.39 -0.76
N TYR A 20 -8.21 13.16 -1.46
CA TYR A 20 -7.81 13.98 -2.61
C TYR A 20 -8.78 13.85 -3.79
N GLY A 21 -9.33 12.66 -4.03
CA GLY A 21 -10.32 12.45 -5.08
C GLY A 21 -11.61 13.24 -4.86
N VAL A 22 -12.15 13.22 -3.63
CA VAL A 22 -13.31 14.04 -3.24
C VAL A 22 -12.98 15.53 -3.31
N ALA A 23 -11.80 15.94 -2.83
CA ALA A 23 -11.36 17.34 -2.89
C ALA A 23 -11.29 17.86 -4.34
N ARG A 24 -10.88 17.01 -5.28
CA ARG A 24 -10.85 17.33 -6.72
C ARG A 24 -12.25 17.62 -7.28
N ASP A 25 -13.23 16.80 -6.94
CA ASP A 25 -14.61 16.99 -7.37
C ASP A 25 -15.21 18.25 -6.76
N LEU A 26 -14.98 18.46 -5.46
CA LEU A 26 -15.42 19.68 -4.78
C LEU A 26 -14.77 20.93 -5.38
N TYR A 27 -13.48 20.89 -5.67
CA TYR A 27 -12.76 21.97 -6.34
C TYR A 27 -13.37 22.30 -7.70
N ALA A 28 -13.65 21.29 -8.53
CA ALA A 28 -14.28 21.49 -9.82
C ALA A 28 -15.66 22.17 -9.70
N TRP A 29 -16.47 21.71 -8.73
CA TRP A 29 -17.79 22.32 -8.47
C TRP A 29 -17.67 23.77 -8.01
N LEU A 30 -16.77 24.07 -7.07
CA LEU A 30 -16.55 25.42 -6.54
C LEU A 30 -16.14 26.39 -7.67
N VAL A 31 -15.18 26.00 -8.51
CA VAL A 31 -14.73 26.83 -9.64
C VAL A 31 -15.87 27.10 -10.61
N GLN A 32 -16.67 26.08 -10.97
CA GLN A 32 -17.82 26.24 -11.86
C GLN A 32 -18.91 27.17 -11.31
N ASN A 33 -19.00 27.30 -9.99
CA ASN A 33 -19.95 28.17 -9.32
C ASN A 33 -19.36 29.54 -8.91
N GLY A 34 -18.19 29.87 -9.43
CA GLY A 34 -17.57 31.20 -9.26
C GLY A 34 -16.92 31.43 -7.91
N TYR A 35 -16.64 30.38 -7.14
CA TYR A 35 -15.88 30.50 -5.89
C TYR A 35 -14.38 30.57 -6.19
N GLU A 36 -13.72 31.53 -5.55
CA GLU A 36 -12.26 31.58 -5.58
C GLU A 36 -11.70 30.50 -4.64
N THR A 37 -10.97 29.55 -5.21
CA THR A 37 -10.42 28.39 -4.48
C THR A 37 -9.21 27.84 -5.18
N SER A 38 -8.43 26.99 -4.46
CA SER A 38 -7.27 26.30 -4.99
C SER A 38 -7.23 24.84 -4.50
N LEU A 39 -6.66 23.96 -5.32
CA LEU A 39 -6.38 22.58 -4.96
C LEU A 39 -4.88 22.36 -4.99
N HIS A 40 -4.33 21.91 -3.86
CA HIS A 40 -2.91 21.66 -3.72
C HIS A 40 -2.65 20.17 -3.55
N ARG A 41 -1.69 19.65 -4.33
CA ARG A 41 -1.09 18.34 -4.12
C ARG A 41 0.30 18.55 -3.53
N PRO A 42 0.69 17.81 -2.48
CA PRO A 42 2.07 17.87 -2.00
C PRO A 42 3.06 17.58 -3.12
N SER A 43 4.11 18.41 -3.22
CA SER A 43 5.18 18.18 -4.18
C SER A 43 6.01 16.96 -3.78
N CYS A 44 6.46 16.19 -4.79
CA CYS A 44 7.45 15.13 -4.65
C CYS A 44 8.82 15.55 -5.18
N ASP A 45 9.03 16.81 -5.51
CA ASP A 45 10.24 17.32 -6.17
C ASP A 45 11.50 17.18 -5.29
N SER A 46 11.30 17.14 -3.96
CA SER A 46 12.39 16.93 -3.00
C SER A 46 12.72 15.46 -2.76
N PHE A 47 11.98 14.53 -3.37
CA PHE A 47 12.29 13.11 -3.21
C PHE A 47 13.59 12.78 -3.93
N ALA A 48 14.50 12.15 -3.21
CA ALA A 48 15.75 11.62 -3.74
C ALA A 48 16.03 10.26 -3.09
N VAL A 49 16.69 9.39 -3.84
CA VAL A 49 17.24 8.15 -3.29
C VAL A 49 18.53 8.51 -2.55
N ASP A 50 18.60 8.20 -1.25
CA ASP A 50 19.75 8.55 -0.41
C ASP A 50 20.98 7.69 -0.72
N ASN A 51 20.74 6.39 -1.03
CA ASN A 51 21.78 5.42 -1.36
C ASN A 51 21.18 4.23 -2.13
N GLU A 52 22.03 3.34 -2.65
CA GLU A 52 21.67 2.12 -3.34
C GLU A 52 22.24 0.87 -2.64
N ASP A 53 22.47 0.94 -1.34
CA ASP A 53 23.18 -0.11 -0.59
C ASP A 53 22.31 -1.33 -0.30
N PHE A 54 20.98 -1.21 -0.44
CA PHE A 54 20.03 -2.29 -0.17
C PHE A 54 19.07 -2.54 -1.35
N PRO A 55 19.61 -3.00 -2.50
CA PRO A 55 18.83 -3.16 -3.72
C PRO A 55 17.94 -4.40 -3.69
N PHE A 56 16.80 -4.32 -4.38
CA PHE A 56 15.91 -5.43 -4.68
C PHE A 56 15.75 -5.59 -6.19
N GLU A 57 15.74 -6.84 -6.65
CA GLU A 57 15.32 -7.16 -8.00
C GLU A 57 13.79 -7.29 -8.04
N VAL A 58 13.16 -6.67 -9.03
CA VAL A 58 11.71 -6.78 -9.26
C VAL A 58 11.46 -7.35 -10.64
N GLU A 59 10.73 -8.46 -10.69
CA GLU A 59 10.32 -9.13 -11.91
C GLU A 59 8.80 -9.26 -11.96
N VAL A 60 8.17 -8.73 -13.01
CA VAL A 60 6.74 -8.90 -13.24
C VAL A 60 6.55 -9.87 -14.39
N VAL A 61 6.23 -11.12 -14.07
CA VAL A 61 5.95 -12.19 -15.05
C VAL A 61 4.53 -12.05 -15.58
N ALA A 62 3.56 -11.78 -14.69
CA ALA A 62 2.14 -11.63 -15.03
C ALA A 62 1.80 -10.17 -15.35
N THR A 63 2.29 -9.66 -16.48
CA THR A 63 2.17 -8.24 -16.85
C THR A 63 0.74 -7.77 -17.11
N GLU A 64 -0.17 -8.67 -17.47
CA GLU A 64 -1.60 -8.36 -17.62
C GLU A 64 -2.27 -8.15 -16.26
N GLY A 65 -1.93 -8.98 -15.27
CA GLY A 65 -2.46 -8.88 -13.92
C GLY A 65 -1.80 -7.78 -13.08
N CYS A 66 -0.54 -7.45 -13.39
CA CYS A 66 0.21 -6.39 -12.73
C CYS A 66 0.91 -5.50 -13.78
N PRO A 67 0.20 -4.50 -14.34
CA PRO A 67 0.79 -3.60 -15.33
C PRO A 67 1.92 -2.73 -14.79
N ARG A 68 1.94 -2.49 -13.48
CA ARG A 68 2.98 -1.68 -12.82
C ARG A 68 3.24 -2.16 -11.40
N TYR A 69 4.52 -2.31 -11.06
CA TYR A 69 5.00 -2.59 -9.72
C TYR A 69 6.17 -1.67 -9.39
N CYS A 70 6.08 -0.96 -8.27
CA CYS A 70 7.14 -0.13 -7.74
C CYS A 70 7.52 -0.66 -6.36
N ALA A 71 8.81 -0.73 -6.08
CA ALA A 71 9.35 -1.07 -4.77
C ALA A 71 10.40 -0.06 -4.35
N LEU A 72 10.43 0.25 -3.07
CA LEU A 72 11.44 1.12 -2.45
C LEU A 72 11.92 0.46 -1.16
N SER A 73 13.23 0.26 -1.04
CA SER A 73 13.82 -0.19 0.22
C SER A 73 14.13 0.99 1.14
N LEU A 74 13.75 0.85 2.39
CA LEU A 74 13.99 1.81 3.48
C LEU A 74 14.81 1.10 4.54
N THR A 75 15.96 1.63 4.90
CA THR A 75 16.86 1.05 5.91
C THR A 75 16.90 1.87 7.19
N GLY A 76 17.19 1.23 8.31
CA GLY A 76 17.29 1.92 9.59
C GLY A 76 15.95 2.42 10.14
N CYS A 77 14.85 1.78 9.75
CA CYS A 77 13.53 2.09 10.30
C CYS A 77 13.43 1.65 11.76
N GLU A 78 12.67 2.39 12.53
CA GLU A 78 12.24 2.01 13.87
C GLU A 78 10.72 1.85 13.87
N VAL A 79 10.25 0.61 14.03
CA VAL A 79 8.82 0.33 14.15
C VAL A 79 8.37 0.68 15.55
N LYS A 80 7.46 1.63 15.67
CA LYS A 80 6.95 2.14 16.93
C LYS A 80 5.54 2.67 16.78
N GLU A 81 4.97 3.10 17.89
CA GLU A 81 3.69 3.78 17.90
C GLU A 81 3.72 5.04 17.03
N SER A 82 2.67 5.23 16.24
CA SER A 82 2.51 6.41 15.39
C SER A 82 2.40 7.69 16.21
N PRO A 83 2.85 8.84 15.68
CA PRO A 83 2.60 10.12 16.33
C PRO A 83 1.10 10.40 16.46
N GLU A 84 0.70 11.10 17.50
CA GLU A 84 -0.70 11.34 17.88
C GLU A 84 -1.53 11.90 16.71
N TRP A 85 -0.98 12.85 15.95
CA TRP A 85 -1.68 13.44 14.80
C TRP A 85 -2.08 12.40 13.74
N LEU A 86 -1.24 11.38 13.49
CA LEU A 86 -1.51 10.31 12.54
C LEU A 86 -2.57 9.36 13.09
N GLN A 87 -2.43 8.97 14.36
CA GLN A 87 -3.41 8.13 15.03
C GLN A 87 -4.80 8.78 15.04
N ASP A 88 -4.88 10.08 15.33
CA ASP A 88 -6.15 10.81 15.37
C ASP A 88 -6.82 10.85 13.99
N LYS A 89 -6.05 11.08 12.91
CA LYS A 89 -6.59 11.03 11.55
C LYS A 89 -7.17 9.66 11.21
N LEU A 90 -6.50 8.59 11.57
CA LEU A 90 -6.98 7.22 11.33
C LEU A 90 -8.21 6.89 12.18
N ARG A 91 -8.20 7.25 13.47
CA ARG A 91 -9.33 7.00 14.38
C ARG A 91 -10.60 7.72 13.93
N VAL A 92 -10.51 8.95 13.42
CA VAL A 92 -11.67 9.72 12.93
C VAL A 92 -12.37 9.00 11.78
N ILE A 93 -11.65 8.31 10.91
CA ILE A 93 -12.21 7.54 9.79
C ILE A 93 -12.48 6.07 10.15
N GLY A 94 -12.41 5.69 11.44
CA GLY A 94 -12.73 4.36 11.93
C GLY A 94 -11.62 3.33 11.80
N LEU A 95 -10.40 3.72 11.42
CA LEU A 95 -9.24 2.82 11.37
C LEU A 95 -8.55 2.78 12.74
N ARG A 96 -8.17 1.57 13.15
CA ARG A 96 -7.39 1.36 14.38
C ARG A 96 -5.90 1.55 14.07
N PRO A 97 -5.19 2.47 14.74
CA PRO A 97 -3.74 2.55 14.64
C PRO A 97 -3.05 1.26 15.09
N ILE A 98 -1.99 0.88 14.39
CA ILE A 98 -1.21 -0.34 14.65
C ILE A 98 0.23 0.03 15.00
N ASN A 99 0.98 0.57 14.03
CA ASN A 99 2.32 1.10 14.18
C ASN A 99 2.60 2.11 13.06
N ASN A 100 3.67 2.88 13.19
CA ASN A 100 4.00 3.96 12.27
C ASN A 100 4.12 3.50 10.79
N ILE A 101 4.62 2.31 10.52
CA ILE A 101 4.79 1.80 9.15
C ILE A 101 3.42 1.50 8.52
N VAL A 102 2.60 0.70 9.19
CA VAL A 102 1.26 0.32 8.71
C VAL A 102 0.34 1.53 8.67
N ASP A 103 0.41 2.40 9.64
CA ASP A 103 -0.44 3.59 9.73
C ASP A 103 -0.13 4.60 8.62
N ILE A 104 1.14 4.75 8.22
CA ILE A 104 1.53 5.56 7.07
C ILE A 104 0.91 4.99 5.77
N THR A 105 0.96 3.67 5.56
CA THR A 105 0.37 3.05 4.37
C THR A 105 -1.15 3.25 4.32
N ASN A 106 -1.84 3.09 5.45
CA ASN A 106 -3.26 3.36 5.58
C ASN A 106 -3.59 4.83 5.33
N TYR A 107 -2.80 5.75 5.91
CA TYR A 107 -2.98 7.18 5.70
C TYR A 107 -2.83 7.57 4.23
N VAL A 108 -1.80 7.08 3.54
CA VAL A 108 -1.58 7.36 2.11
C VAL A 108 -2.71 6.80 1.25
N MET A 109 -3.16 5.57 1.53
CA MET A 109 -4.30 4.96 0.85
C MET A 109 -5.56 5.82 0.98
N MET A 110 -5.90 6.27 2.18
CA MET A 110 -7.09 7.10 2.41
C MET A 110 -6.93 8.52 1.86
N ALA A 111 -5.71 9.07 1.89
CA ALA A 111 -5.45 10.40 1.37
C ALA A 111 -5.46 10.47 -0.16
N TYR A 112 -4.90 9.47 -0.85
CA TYR A 112 -4.66 9.51 -2.29
C TYR A 112 -5.27 8.38 -3.10
N GLY A 113 -5.83 7.35 -2.47
CA GLY A 113 -6.44 6.21 -3.12
C GLY A 113 -5.44 5.16 -3.64
N GLN A 114 -4.18 5.24 -3.23
CA GLN A 114 -3.15 4.27 -3.61
C GLN A 114 -2.88 3.32 -2.45
N PRO A 115 -3.30 2.05 -2.54
CA PRO A 115 -2.91 1.02 -1.59
C PRO A 115 -1.40 0.82 -1.60
N LEU A 116 -0.82 0.69 -0.42
CA LEU A 116 0.59 0.38 -0.22
C LEU A 116 0.71 -0.86 0.66
N HIS A 117 1.78 -1.61 0.48
CA HIS A 117 2.15 -2.71 1.38
C HIS A 117 3.61 -2.57 1.83
N CYS A 118 3.90 -3.08 3.02
CA CYS A 118 5.24 -3.09 3.59
C CYS A 118 5.62 -4.50 3.99
N PHE A 119 6.74 -4.97 3.47
CA PHE A 119 7.37 -6.22 3.88
C PHE A 119 8.55 -5.92 4.82
N ASP A 120 8.82 -6.84 5.73
CA ASP A 120 10.14 -6.89 6.37
C ASP A 120 11.18 -7.29 5.30
N ALA A 121 12.03 -6.34 4.92
CA ALA A 121 12.93 -6.51 3.79
C ALA A 121 14.01 -7.57 4.04
N ASP A 122 14.36 -7.82 5.31
CA ASP A 122 15.31 -8.86 5.68
C ASP A 122 14.72 -10.27 5.56
N MET A 123 13.38 -10.39 5.57
CA MET A 123 12.66 -11.64 5.38
C MET A 123 12.37 -11.96 3.91
N VAL A 124 12.64 -11.03 2.99
CA VAL A 124 12.44 -11.27 1.55
C VAL A 124 13.61 -12.07 0.99
N ALA A 125 13.40 -13.37 0.83
CA ALA A 125 14.44 -14.30 0.34
C ALA A 125 14.98 -13.89 -1.03
N GLY A 126 16.30 -13.91 -1.16
CA GLY A 126 17.01 -13.56 -2.40
C GLY A 126 16.99 -12.07 -2.75
N LYS A 127 16.46 -11.20 -1.90
CA LYS A 127 16.23 -9.77 -2.21
C LYS A 127 15.54 -9.58 -3.57
N LYS A 128 14.57 -10.44 -3.84
CA LYS A 128 13.85 -10.47 -5.11
C LYS A 128 12.35 -10.51 -4.88
N VAL A 129 11.63 -9.74 -5.69
CA VAL A 129 10.18 -9.77 -5.79
C VAL A 129 9.79 -10.27 -7.18
N VAL A 130 8.93 -11.30 -7.23
CA VAL A 130 8.40 -11.85 -8.47
C VAL A 130 6.88 -11.83 -8.43
N VAL A 131 6.26 -11.10 -9.33
CA VAL A 131 4.78 -11.05 -9.46
C VAL A 131 4.34 -12.03 -10.53
N LYS A 132 3.66 -13.11 -10.11
CA LYS A 132 3.26 -14.22 -10.99
C LYS A 132 2.04 -14.96 -10.45
N THR A 133 1.43 -15.81 -11.27
CA THR A 133 0.50 -16.85 -10.80
C THR A 133 1.26 -18.09 -10.36
N LEU A 134 0.63 -18.91 -9.54
CA LEU A 134 1.17 -20.16 -9.02
C LEU A 134 0.31 -21.35 -9.47
N PRO A 135 0.84 -22.60 -9.41
CA PRO A 135 0.04 -23.77 -9.76
C PRO A 135 -1.24 -23.89 -8.94
N GLU A 136 -2.31 -24.41 -9.58
CA GLU A 136 -3.58 -24.72 -8.91
C GLU A 136 -3.36 -25.54 -7.64
N GLY A 137 -4.02 -25.10 -6.55
CA GLY A 137 -3.95 -25.78 -5.26
C GLY A 137 -2.70 -25.47 -4.42
N THR A 138 -1.86 -24.52 -4.85
CA THR A 138 -0.71 -24.07 -4.04
C THR A 138 -1.19 -23.62 -2.65
N PRO A 139 -0.66 -24.18 -1.55
CA PRO A 139 -1.04 -23.78 -0.21
C PRO A 139 -0.48 -22.39 0.12
N PHE A 140 -1.31 -21.57 0.77
CA PHE A 140 -0.94 -20.23 1.22
C PHE A 140 -1.60 -19.92 2.56
N VAL A 141 -0.84 -19.41 3.52
CA VAL A 141 -1.36 -19.02 4.83
C VAL A 141 -1.35 -17.51 4.94
N THR A 142 -2.53 -16.92 5.13
CA THR A 142 -2.70 -15.48 5.29
C THR A 142 -2.28 -14.97 6.68
N LEU A 143 -2.13 -13.66 6.84
CA LEU A 143 -1.70 -13.01 8.10
C LEU A 143 -2.61 -13.36 9.29
N ASP A 144 -3.89 -13.63 9.07
CA ASP A 144 -4.85 -14.07 10.08
C ASP A 144 -4.72 -15.56 10.43
N GLY A 145 -3.79 -16.27 9.79
CA GLY A 145 -3.50 -17.67 10.04
C GLY A 145 -4.43 -18.66 9.31
N VAL A 146 -5.26 -18.16 8.40
CA VAL A 146 -6.16 -19.01 7.59
C VAL A 146 -5.37 -19.64 6.44
N GLU A 147 -5.54 -20.94 6.24
CA GLU A 147 -4.96 -21.67 5.13
C GLU A 147 -5.87 -21.65 3.90
N HIS A 148 -5.32 -21.24 2.76
CA HIS A 148 -5.99 -21.20 1.47
C HIS A 148 -5.29 -22.10 0.48
N LYS A 149 -6.01 -22.49 -0.57
CA LYS A 149 -5.45 -23.11 -1.77
C LYS A 149 -5.64 -22.14 -2.91
N LEU A 150 -4.55 -21.63 -3.44
CA LEU A 150 -4.57 -20.67 -4.54
C LEU A 150 -5.05 -21.34 -5.83
N SER A 151 -5.79 -20.56 -6.64
CA SER A 151 -6.08 -20.90 -8.03
C SER A 151 -4.87 -20.54 -8.92
N ASP A 152 -4.76 -21.20 -10.05
CA ASP A 152 -3.78 -20.84 -11.10
C ASP A 152 -4.01 -19.45 -11.72
N LYS A 153 -5.11 -18.81 -11.35
CA LYS A 153 -5.46 -17.42 -11.74
C LYS A 153 -5.16 -16.39 -10.67
N ASP A 154 -4.90 -16.83 -9.43
CA ASP A 154 -4.60 -15.92 -8.34
C ASP A 154 -3.20 -15.33 -8.54
N LEU A 155 -3.14 -14.01 -8.58
CA LEU A 155 -1.87 -13.30 -8.69
C LEU A 155 -1.19 -13.29 -7.32
N ALA A 156 0.06 -13.71 -7.28
CA ALA A 156 0.87 -13.73 -6.09
C ALA A 156 2.11 -12.84 -6.22
N ILE A 157 2.47 -12.19 -5.11
CA ILE A 157 3.75 -11.53 -4.93
C ILE A 157 4.64 -12.53 -4.20
N CYS A 158 5.72 -12.95 -4.85
CA CYS A 158 6.64 -13.97 -4.34
C CYS A 158 8.01 -13.36 -4.07
N ASN A 159 8.76 -13.96 -3.16
CA ASN A 159 10.21 -13.79 -3.11
C ASN A 159 10.90 -14.84 -4.00
N ALA A 160 12.19 -15.10 -3.82
CA ALA A 160 12.93 -16.10 -4.60
C ALA A 160 12.48 -17.55 -4.32
N GLU A 161 11.81 -17.81 -3.20
CA GLU A 161 11.48 -19.14 -2.71
C GLU A 161 9.99 -19.43 -2.64
N GLU A 162 9.19 -18.46 -2.16
CA GLU A 162 7.77 -18.69 -1.85
C GLU A 162 6.90 -17.46 -2.09
N ALA A 163 5.57 -17.65 -2.01
CA ALA A 163 4.59 -16.57 -2.06
C ALA A 163 4.57 -15.80 -0.73
N MET A 164 4.62 -14.48 -0.82
CA MET A 164 4.55 -13.57 0.33
C MET A 164 3.18 -12.91 0.49
N CYS A 165 2.45 -12.73 -0.61
CA CYS A 165 1.19 -12.00 -0.61
C CYS A 165 0.29 -12.46 -1.76
N ILE A 166 -1.03 -12.50 -1.54
CA ILE A 166 -2.01 -12.53 -2.62
C ILE A 166 -2.17 -11.10 -3.10
N ALA A 167 -1.74 -10.82 -4.32
CA ALA A 167 -1.62 -9.48 -4.85
C ALA A 167 -2.93 -8.68 -4.78
N GLY A 168 -2.90 -7.52 -4.14
CA GLY A 168 -4.05 -6.64 -3.96
C GLY A 168 -5.14 -7.17 -3.01
N VAL A 169 -4.93 -8.31 -2.34
CA VAL A 169 -5.93 -8.97 -1.48
C VAL A 169 -5.45 -9.10 -0.04
N PHE A 170 -4.42 -9.92 0.22
CA PHE A 170 -4.01 -10.21 1.60
C PHE A 170 -2.54 -10.61 1.72
N GLY A 171 -1.85 -10.09 2.74
CA GLY A 171 -0.48 -10.48 3.08
C GLY A 171 -0.40 -11.90 3.62
N GLY A 172 0.71 -12.58 3.37
CA GLY A 172 1.03 -13.90 3.90
C GLY A 172 1.61 -13.82 5.31
N LYS A 173 1.42 -14.92 6.05
CA LYS A 173 2.03 -15.08 7.38
C LYS A 173 3.56 -15.03 7.26
N GLY A 174 4.19 -14.14 8.01
CA GLY A 174 5.65 -13.99 8.02
C GLY A 174 6.20 -12.91 7.08
N SER A 175 5.37 -12.30 6.22
CA SER A 175 5.83 -11.24 5.29
C SER A 175 5.58 -9.82 5.80
N GLY A 176 4.84 -9.66 6.89
CA GLY A 176 4.53 -8.33 7.46
C GLY A 176 5.70 -7.70 8.22
N THR A 177 5.48 -6.48 8.70
CA THR A 177 6.43 -5.76 9.55
C THR A 177 6.15 -6.01 11.03
N TYR A 178 7.21 -6.16 11.82
CA TYR A 178 7.18 -6.44 13.25
C TYR A 178 7.93 -5.35 14.03
N GLU A 179 7.84 -5.35 15.34
CA GLU A 179 8.60 -4.42 16.20
C GLU A 179 10.13 -4.51 16.02
N THR A 180 10.60 -5.67 15.57
CA THR A 180 12.03 -5.94 15.29
C THR A 180 12.46 -5.57 13.87
N THR A 181 11.53 -5.17 13.00
CA THR A 181 11.85 -4.81 11.61
C THR A 181 12.66 -3.52 11.56
N VAL A 182 13.82 -3.58 10.91
CA VAL A 182 14.73 -2.44 10.72
C VAL A 182 14.78 -2.01 9.27
N ASN A 183 14.60 -2.95 8.35
CA ASN A 183 14.59 -2.69 6.92
C ASN A 183 13.21 -3.01 6.35
N VAL A 184 12.65 -2.09 5.59
CA VAL A 184 11.30 -2.20 5.02
C VAL A 184 11.37 -2.16 3.51
N LEU A 185 10.68 -3.07 2.85
CA LEU A 185 10.39 -2.99 1.43
C LEU A 185 8.98 -2.46 1.24
N LEU A 186 8.88 -1.21 0.80
CA LEU A 186 7.61 -0.54 0.49
C LEU A 186 7.19 -0.88 -0.93
N GLU A 187 5.98 -1.39 -1.07
CA GLU A 187 5.32 -1.69 -2.34
C GLU A 187 4.30 -0.62 -2.70
N SER A 188 4.30 -0.24 -3.97
CA SER A 188 3.20 0.47 -4.62
C SER A 188 2.95 -0.14 -5.98
N ALA A 189 1.82 -0.81 -6.14
CA ALA A 189 1.52 -1.55 -7.36
C ALA A 189 0.13 -1.21 -7.92
N TYR A 190 -0.03 -1.49 -9.21
CA TYR A 190 -1.31 -1.50 -9.91
C TYR A 190 -1.61 -2.93 -10.35
N PHE A 191 -2.69 -3.48 -9.80
CA PHE A 191 -3.23 -4.78 -10.14
C PHE A 191 -4.54 -4.62 -10.92
N ASN A 192 -4.76 -5.51 -11.88
CA ASN A 192 -5.92 -5.47 -12.78
C ASN A 192 -7.04 -6.36 -12.26
#